data_111397b4cb97fbb55fffb4b440f8559b
#
_entry.id   111397b4cb97fbb55fffb4b440f8559b
#
_cell.length_a   1.000
_cell.length_b   1.000
_cell.length_c   1.000
_cell.angle_alpha   90.00
_cell.angle_beta   90.00
_cell.angle_gamma   90.00
#
_symmetry.space_group_name_H-M   'P 1'
#
loop_
_entity.id
_entity.type
_entity.pdbx_description
1 polymer ?
#
loop_
_entity_poly.entity_id
_entity_poly.type
_entity_poly.pdbx_seq_one_letter_code
_entity_poly.pdbx_strand_id
1 'polypeptide(L)'
;MAHRIGVDDRGVLRPPGLYSIRIKGRLGATALSAFPLMVSELKDDETVLTGSLEDRSALFGVLAQIEALGLELLELKQIDGGP
;
A
#
# COMPACT_ATOMS: atom_id res chain seq x y z
N MET A 1 9.00 -16.46 -7.99
CA MET A 1 9.07 -15.75 -8.21
C MET A 1 8.75 -14.75 -7.75
N ALA A 2 9.09 -14.44 -7.46
CA ALA A 2 8.77 -13.49 -6.93
C ALA A 2 7.94 -12.69 -7.36
N HIS A 3 7.39 -12.52 -6.97
CA HIS A 3 6.59 -11.89 -7.37
C HIS A 3 6.67 -10.61 -7.13
N ARG A 4 6.52 -10.09 -7.69
CA ARG A 4 6.62 -8.87 -7.67
C ARG A 4 5.48 -8.24 -7.22
N ILE A 5 5.48 -7.36 -6.33
CA ILE A 5 4.37 -6.67 -5.78
C ILE A 5 4.08 -5.48 -6.65
N GLY A 6 3.06 -5.59 -7.49
CA GLY A 6 2.53 -4.48 -8.24
C GLY A 6 3.51 -3.53 -8.90
N VAL A 7 4.59 -4.05 -9.40
CA VAL A 7 5.57 -3.20 -10.02
C VAL A 7 5.18 -2.88 -11.44
N ASP A 8 5.75 -1.82 -12.00
CA ASP A 8 5.47 -1.48 -13.37
C ASP A 8 6.15 -2.46 -14.31
N ASP A 9 6.05 -2.21 -15.61
CA ASP A 9 6.54 -3.17 -16.58
C ASP A 9 8.06 -3.32 -16.54
N ARG A 10 8.72 -2.47 -15.81
CA ARG A 10 10.14 -2.63 -15.63
C ARG A 10 10.48 -3.13 -14.25
N GLY A 11 9.47 -3.46 -13.47
CA GLY A 11 9.68 -3.98 -12.15
C GLY A 11 10.01 -2.92 -11.12
N VAL A 12 9.64 -1.69 -11.36
CA VAL A 12 9.98 -0.58 -10.49
C VAL A 12 8.76 0.24 -10.14
N LEU A 13 8.59 0.52 -8.86
CA LEU A 13 7.60 1.46 -8.40
C LEU A 13 8.22 2.86 -8.45
N ARG A 14 7.45 3.83 -8.87
CA ARG A 14 7.99 5.15 -9.13
C ARG A 14 7.24 6.26 -8.41
N PRO A 15 7.50 6.46 -7.12
CA PRO A 15 6.96 7.64 -6.48
C PRO A 15 7.54 8.90 -7.11
N PRO A 16 6.81 10.01 -7.11
CA PRO A 16 5.48 10.14 -6.52
C PRO A 16 4.40 9.49 -7.35
N GLY A 17 3.30 9.17 -6.69
CA GLY A 17 2.19 8.60 -7.42
C GLY A 17 1.13 8.09 -6.47
N LEU A 18 0.02 7.69 -7.04
CA LEU A 18 -1.09 7.14 -6.30
C LEU A 18 -0.93 5.64 -6.21
N TYR A 19 -1.01 5.13 -5.00
CA TYR A 19 -0.78 3.70 -4.77
C TYR A 19 -2.00 3.06 -4.14
N SER A 20 -2.19 1.80 -4.45
CA SER A 20 -3.22 0.98 -3.85
C SER A 20 -2.54 -0.20 -3.17
N ILE A 21 -2.89 -0.40 -1.91
CA ILE A 21 -2.30 -1.47 -1.09
C ILE A 21 -3.42 -2.34 -0.57
N ARG A 22 -3.39 -3.60 -0.91
CA ARG A 22 -4.41 -4.54 -0.47
C ARG A 22 -3.85 -5.41 0.64
N ILE A 23 -4.55 -5.44 1.75
CA ILE A 23 -4.11 -6.13 2.96
C ILE A 23 -5.19 -7.11 3.37
N LYS A 24 -4.77 -8.30 3.75
CA LYS A 24 -5.71 -9.32 4.22
C LYS A 24 -6.32 -8.89 5.54
N GLY A 25 -7.63 -9.07 5.67
CA GLY A 25 -8.30 -8.80 6.90
C GLY A 25 -8.91 -7.42 6.95
N ARG A 26 -9.65 -7.18 8.00
CA ARG A 26 -10.35 -5.92 8.20
C ARG A 26 -9.65 -5.16 9.30
N LEU A 27 -8.98 -4.10 8.93
CA LEU A 27 -8.23 -3.32 9.88
C LEU A 27 -9.16 -2.48 10.75
N GLY A 28 -8.89 -2.49 12.04
CA GLY A 28 -9.62 -1.64 12.95
C GLY A 28 -9.07 -0.22 12.96
N ALA A 29 -9.74 0.64 13.72
CA ALA A 29 -9.39 2.05 13.74
C ALA A 29 -7.95 2.27 14.20
N THR A 30 -7.50 1.48 15.16
CA THR A 30 -6.14 1.64 15.69
C THR A 30 -5.11 1.37 14.60
N ALA A 31 -5.30 0.30 13.84
CA ALA A 31 -4.37 -0.01 12.77
C ALA A 31 -4.44 1.03 11.66
N LEU A 32 -5.66 1.49 11.34
CA LEU A 32 -5.82 2.48 10.29
C LEU A 32 -5.17 3.81 10.64
N SER A 33 -5.05 4.10 11.92
CA SER A 33 -4.44 5.35 12.35
C SER A 33 -2.95 5.42 12.01
N ALA A 34 -2.36 4.28 11.68
CA ALA A 34 -0.96 4.26 11.25
C ALA A 34 -0.79 4.76 9.82
N PHE A 35 -1.90 4.94 9.10
CA PHE A 35 -1.85 5.37 7.71
C PHE A 35 -2.72 6.61 7.50
N PRO A 36 -2.38 7.72 8.15
CA PRO A 36 -3.26 8.89 8.16
C PRO A 36 -3.43 9.56 6.81
N LEU A 37 -2.51 9.33 5.89
CA LEU A 37 -2.59 9.95 4.57
C LEU A 37 -3.26 9.08 3.54
N MET A 38 -3.78 7.94 3.96
CA MET A 38 -4.40 7.01 3.03
C MET A 38 -5.86 6.83 3.35
N VAL A 39 -6.63 6.59 2.31
CA VAL A 39 -8.05 6.30 2.44
C VAL A 39 -8.21 4.79 2.48
N SER A 40 -9.00 4.32 3.43
CA SER A 40 -9.21 2.89 3.59
C SER A 40 -10.61 2.50 3.11
N GLU A 41 -10.69 1.32 2.55
CA GLU A 41 -11.94 0.77 2.07
C GLU A 41 -11.97 -0.70 2.40
N LEU A 42 -13.07 -1.17 2.95
CA LEU A 42 -13.24 -2.58 3.22
C LEU A 42 -13.89 -3.25 2.04
N LYS A 43 -13.32 -4.37 1.64
CA LYS A 43 -13.82 -5.08 0.49
C LYS A 43 -13.70 -6.56 0.75
N ASP A 44 -14.85 -7.21 0.93
CA ASP A 44 -14.87 -8.60 1.35
C ASP A 44 -14.12 -8.71 2.68
N ASP A 45 -13.10 -9.53 2.75
CA ASP A 45 -12.32 -9.66 3.96
C ASP A 45 -10.98 -8.98 3.84
N GLU A 46 -10.92 -7.94 3.04
CA GLU A 46 -9.67 -7.24 2.79
C GLU A 46 -9.83 -5.76 3.04
N THR A 47 -8.73 -5.12 3.34
CA THR A 47 -8.68 -3.67 3.45
C THR A 47 -7.83 -3.14 2.32
N VAL A 48 -8.36 -2.15 1.62
CA VAL A 48 -7.62 -1.51 0.53
C VAL A 48 -7.28 -0.10 0.98
N LEU A 49 -6.00 0.21 1.00
CA LEU A 49 -5.51 1.54 1.33
C LEU A 49 -5.08 2.22 0.04
N THR A 50 -5.58 3.43 -0.17
CA THR A 50 -5.24 4.18 -1.36
C THR A 50 -4.73 5.54 -0.94
N GLY A 51 -3.63 5.97 -1.51
CA GLY A 51 -3.09 7.25 -1.18
C GLY A 51 -1.92 7.63 -2.03
N SER A 52 -1.56 8.89 -1.94
CA SER A 52 -0.46 9.45 -2.69
C SER A 52 0.81 9.34 -1.87
N LEU A 53 1.86 8.80 -2.47
CA LEU A 53 3.14 8.66 -1.80
C LEU A 53 4.16 9.47 -2.58
N GLU A 54 4.85 10.37 -1.88
CA GLU A 54 5.65 11.39 -2.52
C GLU A 54 7.03 10.90 -2.95
N ASP A 55 7.57 9.94 -2.23
CA ASP A 55 8.90 9.46 -2.53
C ASP A 55 9.07 8.04 -2.00
N ARG A 56 10.25 7.50 -2.22
CA ARG A 56 10.51 6.14 -1.78
C ARG A 56 10.46 5.98 -0.28
N SER A 57 10.89 7.01 0.44
CA SER A 57 10.84 6.93 1.90
C SER A 57 9.41 6.78 2.38
N ALA A 58 8.48 7.51 1.76
CA ALA A 58 7.08 7.39 2.13
C ALA A 58 6.55 5.99 1.82
N LEU A 59 6.93 5.46 0.67
CA LEU A 59 6.50 4.12 0.29
C LEU A 59 7.04 3.07 1.25
N PHE A 60 8.34 3.13 1.53
CA PHE A 60 8.94 2.16 2.44
C PHE A 60 8.42 2.32 3.86
N GLY A 61 8.09 3.55 4.25
CA GLY A 61 7.50 3.79 5.56
C GLY A 61 6.17 3.08 5.72
N VAL A 62 5.34 3.14 4.68
CA VAL A 62 4.05 2.45 4.71
C VAL A 62 4.27 0.94 4.80
N LEU A 63 5.18 0.41 3.99
CA LEU A 63 5.44 -1.02 4.01
C LEU A 63 6.01 -1.47 5.35
N ALA A 64 6.86 -0.65 5.96
CA ALA A 64 7.40 -0.98 7.27
C ALA A 64 6.32 -1.00 8.34
N GLN A 65 5.35 -0.10 8.25
CA GLN A 65 4.23 -0.09 9.18
C GLN A 65 3.38 -1.35 9.02
N ILE A 66 3.13 -1.74 7.80
CA ILE A 66 2.36 -2.95 7.53
C ILE A 66 3.04 -4.15 8.19
N GLU A 67 4.34 -4.22 8.04
CA GLU A 67 5.10 -5.32 8.62
C GLU A 67 5.12 -5.23 10.14
N ALA A 68 5.32 -4.04 10.66
CA ALA A 68 5.39 -3.85 12.12
C ALA A 68 4.07 -4.21 12.80
N LEU A 69 2.96 -4.01 12.12
CA LEU A 69 1.65 -4.34 12.66
C LEU A 69 1.28 -5.80 12.45
N GLY A 70 2.15 -6.55 11.80
CA GLY A 70 1.88 -7.97 11.57
C GLY A 70 0.81 -8.22 10.54
N LEU A 71 0.60 -7.28 9.65
CA LEU A 71 -0.43 -7.42 8.62
C LEU A 71 0.12 -8.16 7.41
N GLU A 72 -0.77 -8.80 6.69
CA GLU A 72 -0.37 -9.54 5.51
C GLU A 72 -0.66 -8.73 4.27
N LEU A 73 0.39 -8.33 3.58
CA LEU A 73 0.28 -7.57 2.34
C LEU A 73 -0.08 -8.52 1.21
N LEU A 74 -1.18 -8.25 0.53
CA LEU A 74 -1.62 -9.07 -0.59
C LEU A 74 -1.18 -8.50 -1.92
N GLU A 75 -1.23 -7.17 -2.04
CA GLU A 75 -0.86 -6.54 -3.29
C GLU A 75 -0.50 -5.09 -3.04
N LEU A 76 0.50 -4.62 -3.76
CA LEU A 76 0.87 -3.21 -3.79
C LEU A 76 1.03 -2.83 -5.25
N LYS A 77 0.30 -1.82 -5.68
CA LYS A 77 0.46 -1.37 -7.05
C LYS A 77 0.33 0.12 -7.14
N GLN A 78 0.97 0.67 -8.14
CA GLN A 78 0.88 2.08 -8.45
C GLN A 78 -0.23 2.24 -9.48
N ILE A 79 -1.26 3.00 -9.13
CA ILE A 79 -2.41 3.15 -10.00
C ILE A 79 -2.39 4.45 -10.77
N ASP A 80 -1.55 5.39 -10.34
CA ASP A 80 -1.36 6.62 -11.07
C ASP A 80 0.06 7.08 -10.79
N GLY A 81 0.94 6.79 -11.70
CA GLY A 81 2.33 7.07 -11.52
C GLY A 81 2.76 8.37 -12.16
N GLY A 82 1.82 9.20 -12.46
CA GLY A 82 2.15 10.43 -13.13
C GLY A 82 2.27 10.16 -14.60
N PRO A 83 3.04 10.91 -15.26
CA PRO A 83 3.03 10.86 -16.71
C PRO A 83 3.43 9.54 -17.24
#